data_6d60b268192a142e97022c24f474e8e0
#
_entry.id   6d60b268192a142e97022c24f474e8e0
#
_cell.length_a   1.000
_cell.length_b   1.000
_cell.length_c   1.000
_cell.angle_alpha   90.00
_cell.angle_beta   90.00
_cell.angle_gamma   90.00
#
_symmetry.space_group_name_H-M   'P 1'
#
loop_
_entity.id
_entity.type
_entity.pdbx_description
1 polymer ?
#
loop_
_entity_poly.entity_id
_entity_poly.type
_entity_poly.pdbx_seq_one_letter_code
_entity_poly.pdbx_strand_id
1 'polypeptide(L)'
;VSRGLGDVYKRQIMCGIVGYIGQRKAYPILIKGLKRLEYRGYDSAGVALISDDRELNVYKTKGKVSDLETFVTQKDISGSIGIAHTRWATHGEPCSVNAHPHYSSSERFALIHNGIIENYAALKDKLQAKGYTFKSSTDTEVLIQLIEYIQVINRIDLLTAVQLALQEVIGAYAIAVLDRENPDEIIAARKSSPLVVGIGQDEFFLASDATPIVEYTDKVVYLEDEEIAVIRCGEKLKVVNLKNVECPHEVKTVALNLGQLEKGGYPHFMLKEIFEQPDCIHDCMRGRINLEGTNVVLSAIIDYKERLLAAKRFVIVACGTSWHAALIGKHLIESFCRIPVEVEYASEFRYRDPVIDSSDVVIAISQSGETADTLAAIELAKSRGAFIYGICNAIGSSIPRATNTGSYIHVGPEIGVASTKAFTGQVTVLTMLALTLAREKRTTVSYTHLRA
;
A
#
# COMPACT_ATOMS: atom_id res chain seq x y z
N VAL A 1 -1.75 15.49 30.61
CA VAL A 1 -0.56 15.57 29.76
C VAL A 1 -1.05 15.44 28.31
N SER A 2 -1.05 16.55 27.56
CA SER A 2 -1.48 16.57 26.16
C SER A 2 -0.48 15.77 25.33
N ARG A 3 -0.93 14.64 24.79
CA ARG A 3 -0.22 13.98 23.68
C ARG A 3 -0.46 14.84 22.45
N GLY A 4 0.62 15.48 21.97
CA GLY A 4 0.54 16.46 20.91
C GLY A 4 0.08 15.89 19.58
N LEU A 5 -0.54 16.75 18.77
CA LEU A 5 -0.97 16.54 17.38
C LEU A 5 0.10 15.95 16.43
N GLY A 6 1.35 15.84 16.87
CA GLY A 6 2.45 15.24 16.11
C GLY A 6 2.36 13.73 15.88
N ASP A 7 1.61 12.98 16.71
CA ASP A 7 1.51 11.52 16.58
C ASP A 7 0.48 11.06 15.53
N VAL A 8 -0.49 11.91 15.19
CA VAL A 8 -1.52 11.58 14.19
C VAL A 8 -0.94 11.58 12.76
N TYR A 9 0.04 12.42 12.47
CA TYR A 9 0.71 12.49 11.16
C TYR A 9 1.71 11.35 10.90
N LYS A 10 2.19 10.67 11.92
CA LYS A 10 3.18 9.58 11.79
C LYS A 10 2.60 8.26 11.25
N ARG A 11 1.28 8.10 11.21
CA ARG A 11 0.64 6.82 10.84
C ARG A 11 0.42 6.61 9.34
N GLN A 12 0.76 7.57 8.48
CA GLN A 12 0.50 7.49 7.03
C GLN A 12 1.71 7.14 6.17
N ILE A 13 2.89 6.98 6.74
CA ILE A 13 4.11 6.66 6.00
C ILE A 13 4.31 5.16 6.04
N MET A 14 4.15 4.50 4.87
CA MET A 14 4.27 3.05 4.78
C MET A 14 5.71 2.65 4.47
N CYS A 15 6.23 1.69 5.22
CA CYS A 15 7.48 0.98 4.97
C CYS A 15 7.52 0.39 3.54
N GLY A 16 8.73 0.20 3.00
CA GLY A 16 8.94 -0.39 1.68
C GLY A 16 9.42 -1.83 1.76
N ILE A 17 8.73 -2.77 1.11
CA ILE A 17 9.15 -4.15 0.90
C ILE A 17 9.68 -4.31 -0.52
N VAL A 18 10.80 -4.99 -0.68
CA VAL A 18 11.31 -5.50 -1.97
C VAL A 18 11.84 -6.92 -1.78
N GLY A 19 11.52 -7.82 -2.67
CA GLY A 19 12.07 -9.18 -2.74
C GLY A 19 12.45 -9.54 -4.16
N TYR A 20 13.39 -10.45 -4.31
CA TYR A 20 13.85 -10.97 -5.59
C TYR A 20 14.28 -12.41 -5.47
N ILE A 21 13.90 -13.21 -6.44
CA ILE A 21 14.42 -14.55 -6.68
C ILE A 21 14.54 -14.78 -8.18
N GLY A 22 15.71 -15.28 -8.64
CA GLY A 22 15.96 -15.52 -10.06
C GLY A 22 17.39 -15.93 -10.30
N GLN A 23 17.90 -15.61 -11.50
CA GLN A 23 19.25 -15.98 -11.91
C GLN A 23 20.27 -14.82 -11.80
N ARG A 24 19.79 -13.59 -11.56
CA ARG A 24 20.64 -12.42 -11.42
C ARG A 24 21.04 -12.23 -9.95
N LYS A 25 22.10 -11.45 -9.71
CA LYS A 25 22.46 -11.03 -8.35
C LYS A 25 21.31 -10.23 -7.73
N ALA A 26 20.84 -10.67 -6.55
CA ALA A 26 19.69 -10.07 -5.88
C ALA A 26 19.98 -8.67 -5.34
N TYR A 27 21.15 -8.47 -4.74
CA TYR A 27 21.48 -7.23 -4.03
C TYR A 27 21.28 -5.94 -4.86
N PRO A 28 21.78 -5.81 -6.12
CA PRO A 28 21.57 -4.60 -6.92
C PRO A 28 20.10 -4.30 -7.22
N ILE A 29 19.30 -5.35 -7.42
CA ILE A 29 17.86 -5.25 -7.71
C ILE A 29 17.13 -4.77 -6.46
N LEU A 30 17.43 -5.36 -5.30
CA LEU A 30 16.83 -5.01 -4.02
C LEU A 30 17.13 -3.58 -3.62
N ILE A 31 18.38 -3.15 -3.69
CA ILE A 31 18.79 -1.78 -3.34
C ILE A 31 18.17 -0.75 -4.28
N LYS A 32 18.14 -1.02 -5.59
CA LYS A 32 17.47 -0.13 -6.55
C LYS A 32 15.98 -0.03 -6.27
N GLY A 33 15.34 -1.15 -5.92
CA GLY A 33 13.95 -1.18 -5.51
C GLY A 33 13.68 -0.38 -4.23
N LEU A 34 14.53 -0.52 -3.20
CA LEU A 34 14.41 0.28 -1.97
C LEU A 34 14.55 1.78 -2.25
N LYS A 35 15.51 2.20 -3.07
CA LYS A 35 15.70 3.61 -3.47
C LYS A 35 14.44 4.18 -4.12
N ARG A 36 13.70 3.36 -4.87
CA ARG A 36 12.43 3.77 -5.47
C ARG A 36 11.27 3.84 -4.48
N LEU A 37 11.42 3.24 -3.28
CA LEU A 37 10.44 3.30 -2.21
C LEU A 37 10.79 4.34 -1.12
N GLU A 38 11.97 4.96 -1.18
CA GLU A 38 12.39 5.97 -0.19
C GLU A 38 11.42 7.15 -0.05
N TYR A 39 10.63 7.45 -1.10
CA TYR A 39 9.62 8.50 -1.05
C TYR A 39 8.53 8.25 0.01
N ARG A 40 8.34 6.99 0.42
CA ARG A 40 7.38 6.61 1.46
C ARG A 40 7.82 7.01 2.87
N GLY A 41 9.06 7.48 3.03
CA GLY A 41 9.68 7.75 4.31
C GLY A 41 10.45 6.54 4.85
N TYR A 42 11.50 6.80 5.61
CA TYR A 42 12.34 5.77 6.23
C TYR A 42 13.10 6.34 7.41
N ASP A 43 13.41 5.47 8.37
CA ASP A 43 14.34 5.73 9.48
C ASP A 43 15.47 4.72 9.53
N SER A 44 15.29 3.61 8.83
CA SER A 44 16.26 2.53 8.74
C SER A 44 16.05 1.71 7.45
N ALA A 45 17.10 1.03 7.01
CA ALA A 45 17.07 0.15 5.85
C ALA A 45 17.85 -1.15 6.14
N GLY A 46 17.46 -2.23 5.47
CA GLY A 46 18.20 -3.48 5.57
C GLY A 46 17.85 -4.46 4.46
N VAL A 47 18.69 -5.48 4.34
CA VAL A 47 18.61 -6.54 3.34
C VAL A 47 18.99 -7.88 3.97
N ALA A 48 18.30 -8.94 3.58
CA ALA A 48 18.66 -10.31 3.82
C ALA A 48 18.89 -11.01 2.48
N LEU A 49 20.00 -11.72 2.36
CA LEU A 49 20.43 -12.44 1.17
C LEU A 49 20.79 -13.87 1.57
N ILE A 50 20.45 -14.83 0.74
CA ILE A 50 21.08 -16.17 0.82
C ILE A 50 22.23 -16.16 -0.19
N SER A 51 23.45 -16.26 0.34
CA SER A 51 24.69 -16.20 -0.46
C SER A 51 24.87 -17.44 -1.34
N ASP A 52 25.82 -17.38 -2.25
CA ASP A 52 26.18 -18.50 -3.10
C ASP A 52 26.67 -19.72 -2.26
N ASP A 53 27.20 -19.49 -1.06
CA ASP A 53 27.60 -20.52 -0.08
C ASP A 53 26.42 -21.00 0.79
N ARG A 54 25.18 -20.59 0.49
CA ARG A 54 23.94 -20.90 1.23
C ARG A 54 23.91 -20.38 2.66
N GLU A 55 24.63 -19.31 2.95
CA GLU A 55 24.55 -18.61 4.23
C GLU A 55 23.52 -17.48 4.17
N LEU A 56 22.77 -17.32 5.25
CA LEU A 56 21.81 -16.22 5.38
C LEU A 56 22.50 -14.98 5.97
N ASN A 57 22.77 -14.01 5.11
CA ASN A 57 23.40 -12.75 5.45
C ASN A 57 22.35 -11.64 5.64
N VAL A 58 22.27 -11.05 6.83
CA VAL A 58 21.38 -9.90 7.10
C VAL A 58 22.21 -8.68 7.45
N TYR A 59 22.01 -7.62 6.69
CA TYR A 59 22.66 -6.32 6.85
C TYR A 59 21.59 -5.25 7.07
N LYS A 60 21.69 -4.48 8.13
CA LYS A 60 20.72 -3.44 8.46
C LYS A 60 21.36 -2.28 9.22
N THR A 61 20.88 -1.07 8.94
CA THR A 61 21.39 0.16 9.52
C THR A 61 20.27 1.17 9.76
N LYS A 62 20.48 2.06 10.70
CA LYS A 62 19.68 3.28 10.85
C LYS A 62 20.08 4.24 9.72
N GLY A 63 19.11 4.94 9.13
CA GLY A 63 19.33 5.96 8.10
C GLY A 63 18.83 5.56 6.72
N LYS A 64 19.47 6.07 5.68
CA LYS A 64 19.09 5.94 4.27
C LYS A 64 19.54 4.62 3.65
N VAL A 65 18.98 4.29 2.48
CA VAL A 65 19.48 3.19 1.66
C VAL A 65 20.96 3.38 1.28
N SER A 66 21.40 4.64 1.06
CA SER A 66 22.81 4.97 0.82
C SER A 66 23.72 4.63 2.02
N ASP A 67 23.22 4.71 3.25
CA ASP A 67 23.99 4.34 4.44
C ASP A 67 24.14 2.82 4.52
N LEU A 68 23.09 2.09 4.12
CA LEU A 68 23.16 0.62 3.99
C LEU A 68 24.18 0.21 2.90
N GLU A 69 24.19 0.87 1.73
CA GLU A 69 25.19 0.61 0.68
C GLU A 69 26.62 0.82 1.20
N THR A 70 26.85 1.88 1.95
CA THR A 70 28.14 2.15 2.57
C THR A 70 28.50 1.06 3.58
N PHE A 71 27.56 0.64 4.41
CA PHE A 71 27.76 -0.36 5.44
C PHE A 71 28.15 -1.74 4.89
N VAL A 72 27.64 -2.10 3.69
CA VAL A 72 27.89 -3.42 3.10
C VAL A 72 29.06 -3.46 2.11
N THR A 73 29.80 -2.37 1.92
CA THR A 73 30.87 -2.26 0.90
C THR A 73 31.93 -3.38 0.97
N GLN A 74 32.17 -3.94 2.17
CA GLN A 74 33.13 -5.03 2.39
C GLN A 74 32.48 -6.31 2.91
N LYS A 75 31.17 -6.46 2.69
CA LYS A 75 30.39 -7.62 3.13
C LYS A 75 30.10 -8.55 1.96
N ASP A 76 29.77 -9.79 2.27
CA ASP A 76 29.28 -10.72 1.26
C ASP A 76 27.83 -10.35 0.89
N ILE A 77 27.66 -9.86 -0.31
CA ILE A 77 26.37 -9.51 -0.94
C ILE A 77 26.07 -10.40 -2.14
N SER A 78 26.69 -11.58 -2.20
CA SER A 78 26.45 -12.59 -3.23
C SER A 78 25.04 -13.20 -3.10
N GLY A 79 24.66 -14.00 -4.09
CA GLY A 79 23.41 -14.72 -4.13
C GLY A 79 22.35 -14.10 -5.04
N SER A 80 21.41 -14.96 -5.41
CA SER A 80 20.35 -14.70 -6.40
C SER A 80 18.95 -14.61 -5.78
N ILE A 81 18.87 -14.71 -4.46
CA ILE A 81 17.63 -14.58 -3.68
C ILE A 81 17.84 -13.63 -2.51
N GLY A 82 16.82 -12.81 -2.23
CA GLY A 82 16.86 -11.93 -1.08
C GLY A 82 15.59 -11.11 -0.89
N ILE A 83 15.50 -10.52 0.31
CA ILE A 83 14.44 -9.60 0.71
C ILE A 83 15.06 -8.35 1.32
N ALA A 84 14.44 -7.19 1.12
CA ALA A 84 14.94 -5.91 1.59
C ALA A 84 13.80 -5.01 2.06
N HIS A 85 14.11 -4.09 2.96
CA HIS A 85 13.12 -3.28 3.63
C HIS A 85 13.62 -1.88 3.95
N THR A 86 12.76 -0.88 3.75
CA THR A 86 12.90 0.44 4.37
C THR A 86 11.83 0.57 5.45
N ARG A 87 12.25 0.83 6.69
CA ARG A 87 11.37 0.93 7.84
C ARG A 87 11.09 2.39 8.18
N TRP A 88 9.84 2.66 8.54
CA TRP A 88 9.43 3.81 9.33
C TRP A 88 8.86 3.32 10.65
N ALA A 89 9.48 3.74 11.75
CA ALA A 89 9.17 3.19 13.07
C ALA A 89 7.72 3.44 13.49
N THR A 90 6.95 2.36 13.62
CA THR A 90 5.64 2.33 14.28
C THR A 90 5.77 1.81 15.72
N HIS A 91 6.65 0.84 15.95
CA HIS A 91 6.98 0.25 17.25
C HIS A 91 8.48 0.25 17.47
N GLY A 92 8.93 0.72 18.64
CA GLY A 92 10.34 0.79 19.01
C GLY A 92 11.10 1.96 18.37
N GLU A 93 12.15 2.42 19.02
CA GLU A 93 12.99 3.53 18.54
C GLU A 93 13.70 3.19 17.22
N PRO A 94 13.95 4.21 16.36
CA PRO A 94 14.77 4.04 15.16
C PRO A 94 16.22 3.70 15.53
N CYS A 95 16.57 2.42 15.44
CA CYS A 95 17.93 1.92 15.67
C CYS A 95 18.17 0.67 14.80
N SER A 96 19.43 0.29 14.61
CA SER A 96 19.81 -0.86 13.79
C SER A 96 19.23 -2.18 14.30
N VAL A 97 19.01 -2.34 15.60
CA VAL A 97 18.43 -3.55 16.19
C VAL A 97 16.98 -3.72 15.76
N ASN A 98 16.21 -2.62 15.77
CA ASN A 98 14.81 -2.59 15.39
C ASN A 98 14.58 -2.50 13.86
N ALA A 99 15.63 -2.29 13.06
CA ALA A 99 15.53 -2.30 11.60
C ALA A 99 15.22 -3.72 11.09
N HIS A 100 14.50 -3.81 9.96
CA HIS A 100 14.25 -5.07 9.25
C HIS A 100 15.40 -5.36 8.28
N PRO A 101 15.63 -6.62 7.91
CA PRO A 101 14.98 -7.87 8.33
C PRO A 101 15.30 -8.28 9.77
N HIS A 102 14.41 -9.10 10.36
CA HIS A 102 14.66 -9.78 11.64
C HIS A 102 15.01 -11.25 11.42
N TYR A 103 15.92 -11.76 12.27
CA TYR A 103 16.25 -13.18 12.34
C TYR A 103 15.35 -13.93 13.32
N SER A 104 15.15 -15.22 13.07
CA SER A 104 14.72 -16.16 14.11
C SER A 104 15.86 -16.48 15.10
N SER A 105 15.54 -17.13 16.22
CA SER A 105 16.53 -17.46 17.27
C SER A 105 17.67 -18.34 16.78
N SER A 106 17.41 -19.27 15.85
CA SER A 106 18.43 -20.13 15.23
C SER A 106 19.20 -19.44 14.11
N GLU A 107 18.84 -18.21 13.73
CA GLU A 107 19.35 -17.51 12.56
C GLU A 107 19.12 -18.26 11.23
N ARG A 108 18.16 -19.19 11.23
CA ARG A 108 17.74 -19.94 10.02
C ARG A 108 16.82 -19.11 9.13
N PHE A 109 15.87 -18.37 9.73
CA PHE A 109 14.87 -17.60 9.00
C PHE A 109 15.18 -16.11 9.07
N ALA A 110 14.85 -15.38 7.99
CA ALA A 110 14.79 -13.93 7.97
C ALA A 110 13.41 -13.46 7.49
N LEU A 111 12.87 -12.41 8.13
CA LEU A 111 11.55 -11.87 7.84
C LEU A 111 11.57 -10.35 7.78
N ILE A 112 10.84 -9.81 6.79
CA ILE A 112 10.47 -8.39 6.70
C ILE A 112 8.97 -8.25 6.82
N HIS A 113 8.50 -7.12 7.34
CA HIS A 113 7.09 -6.89 7.66
C HIS A 113 6.69 -5.42 7.50
N ASN A 114 5.58 -5.20 6.81
CA ASN A 114 4.80 -3.97 6.81
C ASN A 114 3.47 -4.21 7.52
N GLY A 115 3.17 -3.42 8.51
CA GLY A 115 1.91 -3.54 9.24
C GLY A 115 2.10 -3.42 10.75
N ILE A 116 1.13 -3.92 11.49
CA ILE A 116 1.13 -3.94 12.97
C ILE A 116 0.47 -5.24 13.42
N ILE A 117 1.16 -5.99 14.26
CA ILE A 117 0.62 -7.17 14.95
C ILE A 117 0.09 -6.70 16.31
N GLU A 118 -1.22 -6.55 16.42
CA GLU A 118 -1.85 -5.94 17.60
C GLU A 118 -1.70 -6.81 18.86
N ASN A 119 -1.73 -8.13 18.71
CA ASN A 119 -1.60 -9.09 19.82
C ASN A 119 -0.16 -9.53 20.09
N TYR A 120 0.87 -8.81 19.58
CA TYR A 120 2.28 -9.20 19.69
C TYR A 120 2.73 -9.38 21.14
N ALA A 121 2.24 -8.58 22.08
CA ALA A 121 2.61 -8.68 23.49
C ALA A 121 2.23 -10.05 24.10
N ALA A 122 1.01 -10.50 23.87
CA ALA A 122 0.55 -11.80 24.35
C ALA A 122 1.28 -12.98 23.69
N LEU A 123 1.62 -12.85 22.38
CA LEU A 123 2.43 -13.84 21.68
C LEU A 123 3.87 -13.87 22.21
N LYS A 124 4.45 -12.70 22.51
CA LYS A 124 5.79 -12.57 23.10
C LYS A 124 5.87 -13.26 24.46
N ASP A 125 4.90 -13.01 25.34
CA ASP A 125 4.83 -13.64 26.67
C ASP A 125 4.78 -15.18 26.57
N LYS A 126 3.95 -15.70 25.66
CA LYS A 126 3.86 -17.14 25.37
C LYS A 126 5.21 -17.72 24.91
N LEU A 127 5.92 -17.03 24.01
CA LEU A 127 7.22 -17.47 23.49
C LEU A 127 8.33 -17.37 24.55
N GLN A 128 8.33 -16.33 25.39
CA GLN A 128 9.26 -16.21 26.52
C GLN A 128 9.09 -17.35 27.52
N ALA A 129 7.85 -17.76 27.81
CA ALA A 129 7.57 -18.93 28.64
C ALA A 129 8.08 -20.25 28.02
N LYS A 130 8.37 -20.27 26.71
CA LYS A 130 8.99 -21.39 25.97
C LYS A 130 10.52 -21.26 25.83
N GLY A 131 11.12 -20.22 26.42
CA GLY A 131 12.57 -20.00 26.41
C GLY A 131 13.10 -19.11 25.28
N TYR A 132 12.24 -18.52 24.46
CA TYR A 132 12.64 -17.57 23.42
C TYR A 132 13.08 -16.24 24.01
N THR A 133 14.15 -15.68 23.47
CA THR A 133 14.67 -14.35 23.85
C THR A 133 14.49 -13.38 22.70
N PHE A 134 14.32 -12.10 23.02
CA PHE A 134 14.06 -11.05 22.04
C PHE A 134 15.15 -9.98 22.12
N LYS A 135 15.73 -9.64 20.97
CA LYS A 135 16.79 -8.62 20.83
C LYS A 135 16.19 -7.25 20.55
N SER A 136 15.03 -7.20 19.87
CA SER A 136 14.36 -5.96 19.49
C SER A 136 13.07 -5.72 20.28
N SER A 137 12.53 -4.52 20.12
CA SER A 137 11.21 -4.13 20.65
C SER A 137 10.10 -4.19 19.60
N THR A 138 10.36 -4.84 18.45
CA THR A 138 9.41 -4.88 17.34
C THR A 138 8.46 -6.07 17.46
N ASP A 139 7.25 -5.89 16.96
CA ASP A 139 6.25 -6.94 16.75
C ASP A 139 6.70 -7.96 15.70
N THR A 140 7.50 -7.52 14.75
CA THR A 140 8.06 -8.36 13.66
C THR A 140 8.98 -9.46 14.17
N GLU A 141 9.82 -9.18 15.18
CA GLU A 141 10.66 -10.22 15.79
C GLU A 141 9.79 -11.28 16.48
N VAL A 142 8.67 -10.88 17.07
CA VAL A 142 7.73 -11.83 17.67
C VAL A 142 7.15 -12.78 16.63
N LEU A 143 6.79 -12.26 15.43
CA LEU A 143 6.27 -13.09 14.36
C LEU A 143 7.27 -14.11 13.84
N ILE A 144 8.53 -13.73 13.60
CA ILE A 144 9.52 -14.69 13.09
C ILE A 144 9.87 -15.76 14.13
N GLN A 145 9.89 -15.39 15.42
CA GLN A 145 10.08 -16.37 16.51
C GLN A 145 8.88 -17.33 16.61
N LEU A 146 7.66 -16.85 16.38
CA LEU A 146 6.46 -17.69 16.36
C LEU A 146 6.51 -18.69 15.20
N ILE A 147 6.91 -18.25 14.00
CA ILE A 147 7.06 -19.13 12.82
C ILE A 147 8.09 -20.23 13.11
N GLU A 148 9.26 -19.87 13.64
CA GLU A 148 10.28 -20.84 14.02
C GLU A 148 9.80 -21.83 15.10
N TYR A 149 9.14 -21.32 16.16
CA TYR A 149 8.59 -22.17 17.21
C TYR A 149 7.61 -23.20 16.65
N ILE A 150 6.68 -22.79 15.82
CA ILE A 150 5.68 -23.67 15.19
C ILE A 150 6.36 -24.69 14.27
N GLN A 151 7.33 -24.26 13.45
CA GLN A 151 8.06 -25.12 12.53
C GLN A 151 8.87 -26.22 13.26
N VAL A 152 9.61 -25.83 14.30
CA VAL A 152 10.47 -26.75 15.07
C VAL A 152 9.64 -27.78 15.82
N ILE A 153 8.57 -27.36 16.51
CA ILE A 153 7.77 -28.27 17.35
C ILE A 153 7.02 -29.28 16.47
N ASN A 154 6.44 -28.83 15.37
CA ASN A 154 5.60 -29.68 14.52
C ASN A 154 6.38 -30.38 13.41
N ARG A 155 7.67 -30.03 13.19
CA ARG A 155 8.53 -30.55 12.12
C ARG A 155 7.87 -30.47 10.74
N ILE A 156 7.29 -29.33 10.44
CA ILE A 156 6.54 -29.04 9.21
C ILE A 156 7.34 -28.13 8.28
N ASP A 157 6.90 -28.02 7.02
CA ASP A 157 7.50 -27.07 6.06
C ASP A 157 7.23 -25.61 6.44
N LEU A 158 7.99 -24.68 5.81
CA LEU A 158 7.87 -23.25 6.11
C LEU A 158 6.49 -22.71 5.74
N LEU A 159 5.89 -23.10 4.62
CA LEU A 159 4.56 -22.65 4.22
C LEU A 159 3.53 -22.96 5.30
N THR A 160 3.50 -24.21 5.76
CA THR A 160 2.57 -24.65 6.81
C THR A 160 2.83 -23.92 8.13
N ALA A 161 4.11 -23.69 8.50
CA ALA A 161 4.46 -22.94 9.70
C ALA A 161 3.99 -21.48 9.63
N VAL A 162 4.15 -20.82 8.47
CA VAL A 162 3.65 -19.47 8.22
C VAL A 162 2.12 -19.43 8.29
N GLN A 163 1.41 -20.39 7.67
CA GLN A 163 -0.04 -20.47 7.73
C GLN A 163 -0.56 -20.55 9.18
N LEU A 164 0.01 -21.44 9.98
CA LEU A 164 -0.38 -21.60 11.37
C LEU A 164 -0.02 -20.37 12.22
N ALA A 165 1.14 -19.77 12.00
CA ALA A 165 1.52 -18.54 12.71
C ALA A 165 0.56 -17.39 12.40
N LEU A 166 0.19 -17.20 11.13
CA LEU A 166 -0.70 -16.12 10.70
C LEU A 166 -2.15 -16.32 11.17
N GLN A 167 -2.58 -17.54 11.46
CA GLN A 167 -3.88 -17.79 12.12
C GLN A 167 -3.94 -17.31 13.57
N GLU A 168 -2.78 -17.25 14.27
CA GLU A 168 -2.67 -16.73 15.64
C GLU A 168 -2.53 -15.19 15.68
N VAL A 169 -2.24 -14.54 14.53
CA VAL A 169 -1.96 -13.11 14.45
C VAL A 169 -3.24 -12.30 14.29
N ILE A 170 -3.39 -11.27 15.12
CA ILE A 170 -4.41 -10.23 14.99
C ILE A 170 -3.72 -8.95 14.52
N GLY A 171 -4.20 -8.37 13.42
CA GLY A 171 -3.66 -7.12 12.88
C GLY A 171 -3.46 -7.15 11.37
N ALA A 172 -2.72 -6.16 10.86
CA ALA A 172 -2.39 -6.00 9.45
C ALA A 172 -0.95 -6.43 9.19
N TYR A 173 -0.72 -7.15 8.09
CA TYR A 173 0.61 -7.57 7.68
C TYR A 173 0.79 -7.67 6.16
N ALA A 174 1.96 -7.33 5.69
CA ALA A 174 2.58 -7.82 4.47
C ALA A 174 3.97 -8.32 4.84
N ILE A 175 4.26 -9.58 4.62
CA ILE A 175 5.51 -10.23 5.01
C ILE A 175 6.21 -10.92 3.86
N ALA A 176 7.53 -11.03 3.96
CA ALA A 176 8.31 -11.96 3.16
C ALA A 176 9.31 -12.69 4.07
N VAL A 177 9.45 -13.99 3.86
CA VAL A 177 10.26 -14.89 4.68
C VAL A 177 11.24 -15.65 3.79
N LEU A 178 12.49 -15.72 4.23
CA LEU A 178 13.55 -16.59 3.69
C LEU A 178 13.88 -17.69 4.69
N ASP A 179 14.20 -18.87 4.17
CA ASP A 179 14.70 -20.01 4.93
C ASP A 179 16.07 -20.42 4.37
N ARG A 180 17.13 -20.36 5.20
CA ARG A 180 18.49 -20.80 4.81
C ARG A 180 18.54 -22.26 4.37
N GLU A 181 17.72 -23.12 4.96
CA GLU A 181 17.67 -24.55 4.61
C GLU A 181 16.87 -24.82 3.31
N ASN A 182 16.04 -23.86 2.87
CA ASN A 182 15.32 -23.91 1.60
C ASN A 182 15.60 -22.64 0.77
N PRO A 183 16.83 -22.51 0.22
CA PRO A 183 17.33 -21.27 -0.36
C PRO A 183 16.69 -20.88 -1.71
N ASP A 184 15.83 -21.72 -2.26
CA ASP A 184 15.22 -21.55 -3.57
C ASP A 184 13.76 -21.06 -3.47
N GLU A 185 13.34 -20.57 -2.29
CA GLU A 185 11.97 -20.20 -2.02
C GLU A 185 11.84 -18.87 -1.23
N ILE A 186 10.86 -18.06 -1.62
CA ILE A 186 10.34 -16.95 -0.82
C ILE A 186 8.90 -17.25 -0.48
N ILE A 187 8.53 -17.22 0.80
CA ILE A 187 7.13 -17.21 1.25
C ILE A 187 6.71 -15.78 1.54
N ALA A 188 5.66 -15.32 0.87
CA ALA A 188 5.13 -13.98 1.06
C ALA A 188 3.64 -14.02 1.37
N ALA A 189 3.17 -13.24 2.33
CA ALA A 189 1.77 -13.23 2.74
C ALA A 189 1.28 -11.81 3.02
N ARG A 190 -0.03 -11.60 2.87
CA ARG A 190 -0.63 -10.30 3.10
C ARG A 190 -1.97 -10.38 3.81
N LYS A 191 -2.25 -9.34 4.62
CA LYS A 191 -3.56 -8.98 5.16
C LYS A 191 -3.58 -7.47 5.44
N SER A 192 -4.47 -6.74 4.78
CA SER A 192 -4.67 -5.28 4.93
C SER A 192 -3.46 -4.39 4.61
N SER A 193 -2.28 -4.95 4.34
CA SER A 193 -1.08 -4.23 3.87
C SER A 193 -0.77 -4.66 2.43
N PRO A 194 -0.41 -3.74 1.50
CA PRO A 194 -0.26 -4.08 0.09
C PRO A 194 0.98 -4.95 -0.16
N LEU A 195 0.81 -5.93 -1.06
CA LEU A 195 1.90 -6.77 -1.55
C LEU A 195 1.62 -7.24 -2.98
N VAL A 196 2.61 -7.12 -3.86
CA VAL A 196 2.52 -7.45 -5.27
C VAL A 196 3.68 -8.32 -5.69
N VAL A 197 3.41 -9.33 -6.51
CA VAL A 197 4.41 -10.22 -7.12
C VAL A 197 4.54 -9.88 -8.59
N GLY A 198 5.74 -9.52 -9.05
CA GLY A 198 6.08 -9.36 -10.45
C GLY A 198 6.56 -10.66 -11.06
N ILE A 199 6.09 -11.00 -12.26
CA ILE A 199 6.43 -12.21 -12.99
C ILE A 199 7.37 -11.84 -14.14
N GLY A 200 8.66 -12.17 -14.01
CA GLY A 200 9.67 -12.03 -15.06
C GLY A 200 9.87 -13.33 -15.85
N GLN A 201 10.93 -13.35 -16.65
CA GLN A 201 11.34 -14.55 -17.35
C GLN A 201 12.29 -15.35 -16.44
N ASP A 202 11.82 -16.47 -15.90
CA ASP A 202 12.54 -17.33 -14.93
C ASP A 202 12.99 -16.58 -13.66
N GLU A 203 12.23 -15.55 -13.27
CA GLU A 203 12.50 -14.76 -12.08
C GLU A 203 11.23 -14.12 -11.54
N PHE A 204 11.23 -13.82 -10.23
CA PHE A 204 10.13 -13.12 -9.58
C PHE A 204 10.63 -11.94 -8.76
N PHE A 205 9.76 -10.96 -8.68
CA PHE A 205 9.94 -9.76 -7.89
C PHE A 205 8.81 -9.67 -6.87
N LEU A 206 9.11 -9.20 -5.68
CA LEU A 206 8.11 -8.91 -4.66
C LEU A 206 8.26 -7.46 -4.24
N ALA A 207 7.15 -6.74 -4.08
CA ALA A 207 7.21 -5.38 -3.57
C ALA A 207 5.89 -4.96 -2.90
N SER A 208 5.97 -3.92 -2.07
CA SER A 208 4.80 -3.30 -1.46
C SER A 208 3.98 -2.44 -2.44
N ASP A 209 4.54 -2.08 -3.60
CA ASP A 209 3.82 -1.56 -4.78
C ASP A 209 4.57 -1.92 -6.06
N ALA A 210 3.98 -1.64 -7.24
CA ALA A 210 4.57 -2.00 -8.52
C ALA A 210 5.80 -1.15 -8.92
N THR A 211 6.05 -0.01 -8.28
CA THR A 211 7.11 0.94 -8.67
C THR A 211 8.51 0.33 -8.75
N PRO A 212 8.97 -0.51 -7.79
CA PRO A 212 10.25 -1.21 -7.90
C PRO A 212 10.33 -2.24 -9.04
N ILE A 213 9.18 -2.76 -9.46
CA ILE A 213 9.07 -3.94 -10.34
C ILE A 213 9.03 -3.55 -11.82
N VAL A 214 8.39 -2.43 -12.16
CA VAL A 214 8.05 -2.06 -13.56
C VAL A 214 9.24 -1.93 -14.51
N GLU A 215 10.45 -1.80 -14.01
CA GLU A 215 11.67 -1.83 -14.84
C GLU A 215 11.98 -3.23 -15.38
N TYR A 216 11.53 -4.25 -14.67
CA TYR A 216 11.89 -5.64 -14.93
C TYR A 216 10.76 -6.42 -15.59
N THR A 217 9.51 -6.11 -15.24
CA THR A 217 8.32 -6.74 -15.81
C THR A 217 7.09 -5.83 -15.64
N ASP A 218 6.21 -5.87 -16.62
CA ASP A 218 4.89 -5.25 -16.58
C ASP A 218 3.79 -6.22 -16.07
N LYS A 219 4.13 -7.50 -15.88
CA LYS A 219 3.20 -8.55 -15.44
C LYS A 219 3.24 -8.67 -13.92
N VAL A 220 2.13 -8.41 -13.26
CA VAL A 220 2.04 -8.46 -11.80
C VAL A 220 0.80 -9.21 -11.32
N VAL A 221 0.92 -9.80 -10.14
CA VAL A 221 -0.18 -10.38 -9.37
C VAL A 221 -0.28 -9.61 -8.05
N TYR A 222 -1.43 -9.01 -7.79
CA TYR A 222 -1.74 -8.41 -6.50
C TYR A 222 -2.34 -9.49 -5.60
N LEU A 223 -1.71 -9.74 -4.46
CA LEU A 223 -2.27 -10.66 -3.48
C LEU A 223 -3.52 -10.04 -2.82
N GLU A 224 -4.49 -10.87 -2.50
CA GLU A 224 -5.65 -10.50 -1.71
C GLU A 224 -5.40 -10.78 -0.20
N ASP A 225 -6.31 -10.36 0.67
CA ASP A 225 -6.16 -10.59 2.10
C ASP A 225 -6.18 -12.08 2.44
N GLU A 226 -5.28 -12.45 3.35
CA GLU A 226 -5.05 -13.84 3.80
C GLU A 226 -4.51 -14.79 2.70
N GLU A 227 -4.01 -14.24 1.58
CA GLU A 227 -3.29 -15.00 0.58
C GLU A 227 -1.79 -15.07 0.89
N ILE A 228 -1.22 -16.23 0.51
CA ILE A 228 0.19 -16.56 0.64
C ILE A 228 0.72 -16.96 -0.72
N ALA A 229 1.74 -16.25 -1.20
CA ALA A 229 2.50 -16.60 -2.39
C ALA A 229 3.70 -17.48 -2.03
N VAL A 230 3.81 -18.61 -2.68
CA VAL A 230 4.99 -19.47 -2.69
C VAL A 230 5.74 -19.21 -3.99
N ILE A 231 6.91 -18.60 -3.89
CA ILE A 231 7.66 -18.07 -5.01
C ILE A 231 8.97 -18.86 -5.16
N ARG A 232 9.10 -19.61 -6.26
CA ARG A 232 10.30 -20.41 -6.58
C ARG A 232 10.78 -20.11 -7.98
N CYS A 233 12.11 -20.01 -8.14
CA CYS A 233 12.71 -19.79 -9.44
C CYS A 233 12.41 -20.98 -10.39
N GLY A 234 11.97 -20.67 -11.63
CA GLY A 234 11.69 -21.70 -12.64
C GLY A 234 10.35 -22.44 -12.47
N GLU A 235 9.59 -22.18 -11.40
CA GLU A 235 8.25 -22.71 -11.20
C GLU A 235 7.17 -21.66 -11.50
N LYS A 236 5.92 -22.10 -11.64
CA LYS A 236 4.78 -21.17 -11.71
C LYS A 236 4.50 -20.60 -10.33
N LEU A 237 4.09 -19.33 -10.29
CA LEU A 237 3.63 -18.70 -9.06
C LEU A 237 2.47 -19.52 -8.47
N LYS A 238 2.62 -19.94 -7.22
CA LYS A 238 1.57 -20.62 -6.47
C LYS A 238 1.03 -19.67 -5.41
N VAL A 239 -0.27 -19.47 -5.41
CA VAL A 239 -0.98 -18.66 -4.38
C VAL A 239 -1.95 -19.55 -3.64
N VAL A 240 -1.89 -19.54 -2.32
CA VAL A 240 -2.78 -20.31 -1.44
C VAL A 240 -3.32 -19.40 -0.32
N ASN A 241 -4.41 -19.80 0.30
CA ASN A 241 -4.91 -19.10 1.50
C ASN A 241 -4.39 -19.75 2.80
N LEU A 242 -4.79 -19.20 3.95
CA LEU A 242 -4.42 -19.72 5.28
C LEU A 242 -4.88 -21.15 5.54
N LYS A 243 -5.80 -21.72 4.73
CA LYS A 243 -6.28 -23.11 4.81
C LYS A 243 -5.62 -24.02 3.77
N ASN A 244 -4.55 -23.56 3.13
CA ASN A 244 -3.83 -24.27 2.06
C ASN A 244 -4.70 -24.61 0.83
N VAL A 245 -5.73 -23.81 0.57
CA VAL A 245 -6.55 -23.92 -0.64
C VAL A 245 -5.90 -23.01 -1.71
N GLU A 246 -5.67 -23.55 -2.89
CA GLU A 246 -5.13 -22.79 -4.02
C GLU A 246 -6.12 -21.71 -4.47
N CYS A 247 -5.62 -20.46 -4.57
CA CYS A 247 -6.40 -19.29 -4.97
C CYS A 247 -6.14 -18.97 -6.44
N PRO A 248 -7.18 -18.82 -7.27
CA PRO A 248 -7.00 -18.32 -8.63
C PRO A 248 -6.52 -16.87 -8.57
N HIS A 249 -5.51 -16.54 -9.37
CA HIS A 249 -4.98 -15.19 -9.45
C HIS A 249 -4.95 -14.69 -10.89
N GLU A 250 -5.21 -13.41 -11.06
CA GLU A 250 -5.18 -12.74 -12.35
C GLU A 250 -3.83 -12.03 -12.53
N VAL A 251 -3.15 -12.32 -13.63
CA VAL A 251 -1.95 -11.58 -14.03
C VAL A 251 -2.38 -10.28 -14.69
N LYS A 252 -2.08 -9.14 -14.06
CA LYS A 252 -2.39 -7.80 -14.57
C LYS A 252 -1.17 -7.18 -15.24
N THR A 253 -1.42 -6.41 -16.30
CA THR A 253 -0.37 -5.60 -16.94
C THR A 253 -0.37 -4.20 -16.35
N VAL A 254 0.78 -3.76 -15.87
CA VAL A 254 0.96 -2.42 -15.29
C VAL A 254 1.52 -1.48 -16.35
N ALA A 255 0.70 -0.52 -16.78
CA ALA A 255 1.11 0.52 -17.73
C ALA A 255 1.80 1.69 -16.99
N LEU A 256 3.00 1.48 -16.45
CA LEU A 256 3.81 2.55 -15.86
C LEU A 256 4.97 2.90 -16.81
N ASN A 257 5.15 4.19 -17.10
CA ASN A 257 6.28 4.68 -17.89
C ASN A 257 7.46 5.00 -16.95
N LEU A 258 8.63 4.39 -17.18
CA LEU A 258 9.85 4.62 -16.40
C LEU A 258 10.25 6.09 -16.33
N GLY A 259 10.05 6.86 -17.41
CA GLY A 259 10.34 8.31 -17.43
C GLY A 259 9.51 9.12 -16.42
N GLN A 260 8.34 8.59 -16.00
CA GLN A 260 7.53 9.22 -14.96
C GLN A 260 8.12 9.02 -13.55
N LEU A 261 8.93 7.98 -13.36
CA LEU A 261 9.60 7.66 -12.10
C LEU A 261 10.94 8.36 -11.92
N GLU A 262 11.37 9.14 -12.90
CA GLU A 262 12.62 9.92 -12.86
C GLU A 262 12.33 11.40 -12.58
N LYS A 263 13.33 12.11 -12.03
CA LYS A 263 13.20 13.55 -11.71
C LYS A 263 13.10 14.46 -12.94
N GLY A 264 13.44 13.97 -14.13
CA GLY A 264 13.29 14.73 -15.38
C GLY A 264 14.06 16.07 -15.40
N GLY A 265 15.23 16.12 -14.75
CA GLY A 265 16.05 17.34 -14.65
C GLY A 265 15.73 18.26 -13.47
N TYR A 266 14.69 17.96 -12.71
CA TYR A 266 14.36 18.70 -11.48
C TYR A 266 15.23 18.25 -10.28
N PRO A 267 15.59 19.12 -9.35
CA PRO A 267 16.36 18.75 -8.16
C PRO A 267 15.56 17.84 -7.22
N HIS A 268 14.22 18.01 -7.17
CA HIS A 268 13.32 17.26 -6.29
C HIS A 268 12.08 16.79 -7.03
N PHE A 269 11.53 15.62 -6.66
CA PHE A 269 10.27 15.10 -7.21
C PHE A 269 9.11 16.05 -6.97
N MET A 270 8.98 16.61 -5.77
CA MET A 270 7.92 17.56 -5.46
C MET A 270 7.91 18.76 -6.42
N LEU A 271 9.09 19.29 -6.76
CA LEU A 271 9.18 20.40 -7.71
C LEU A 271 8.73 19.98 -9.11
N LYS A 272 9.16 18.81 -9.59
CA LYS A 272 8.65 18.22 -10.84
C LYS A 272 7.13 18.11 -10.83
N GLU A 273 6.58 17.54 -9.77
CA GLU A 273 5.15 17.29 -9.62
C GLU A 273 4.32 18.59 -9.53
N ILE A 274 4.88 19.66 -8.97
CA ILE A 274 4.27 21.00 -9.00
C ILE A 274 4.15 21.49 -10.46
N PHE A 275 5.19 21.33 -11.27
CA PHE A 275 5.16 21.74 -12.67
C PHE A 275 4.35 20.81 -13.57
N GLU A 276 4.10 19.57 -13.18
CA GLU A 276 3.25 18.63 -13.90
C GLU A 276 1.75 18.90 -13.71
N GLN A 277 1.33 19.76 -12.77
CA GLN A 277 -0.09 19.97 -12.47
C GLN A 277 -0.95 20.38 -13.68
N PRO A 278 -0.52 21.27 -14.59
CA PRO A 278 -1.33 21.61 -15.78
C PRO A 278 -1.64 20.38 -16.64
N ASP A 279 -0.63 19.54 -16.91
CA ASP A 279 -0.79 18.33 -17.70
C ASP A 279 -1.68 17.32 -16.95
N CYS A 280 -1.52 17.20 -15.65
CA CYS A 280 -2.34 16.33 -14.79
C CYS A 280 -3.83 16.74 -14.81
N ILE A 281 -4.15 18.03 -14.79
CA ILE A 281 -5.53 18.53 -14.92
C ILE A 281 -6.09 18.10 -16.27
N HIS A 282 -5.33 18.31 -17.35
CA HIS A 282 -5.72 17.89 -18.69
C HIS A 282 -5.97 16.37 -18.76
N ASP A 283 -5.08 15.56 -18.16
CA ASP A 283 -5.22 14.09 -18.13
C ASP A 283 -6.44 13.64 -17.31
N CYS A 284 -6.73 14.32 -16.19
CA CYS A 284 -7.96 14.09 -15.42
C CYS A 284 -9.23 14.33 -16.24
N MET A 285 -9.21 15.29 -17.13
CA MET A 285 -10.38 15.67 -17.96
C MET A 285 -10.48 14.87 -19.26
N ARG A 286 -9.38 14.22 -19.69
CA ARG A 286 -9.31 13.52 -20.97
C ARG A 286 -10.41 12.44 -21.08
N GLY A 287 -11.22 12.53 -22.15
CA GLY A 287 -12.35 11.63 -22.39
C GLY A 287 -13.55 11.82 -21.47
N ARG A 288 -13.49 12.80 -20.54
CA ARG A 288 -14.58 13.11 -19.61
C ARG A 288 -15.31 14.40 -19.91
N ILE A 289 -14.73 15.27 -20.71
CA ILE A 289 -15.35 16.48 -21.21
C ILE A 289 -15.51 16.31 -22.72
N ASN A 290 -16.71 16.59 -23.26
CA ASN A 290 -16.95 16.55 -24.70
C ASN A 290 -16.18 17.65 -25.43
N LEU A 291 -15.97 17.50 -26.75
CA LEU A 291 -15.18 18.43 -27.56
C LEU A 291 -15.71 19.88 -27.53
N GLU A 292 -17.01 20.05 -27.32
CA GLU A 292 -17.65 21.36 -27.22
C GLU A 292 -17.49 22.01 -25.81
N GLY A 293 -16.95 21.28 -24.83
CA GLY A 293 -16.82 21.74 -23.45
C GLY A 293 -18.16 21.96 -22.73
N THR A 294 -19.24 21.39 -23.24
CA THR A 294 -20.60 21.61 -22.73
C THR A 294 -21.09 20.51 -21.82
N ASN A 295 -20.39 19.37 -21.80
CA ASN A 295 -20.83 18.19 -21.04
C ASN A 295 -19.68 17.47 -20.37
N VAL A 296 -19.89 17.11 -19.10
CA VAL A 296 -19.00 16.24 -18.32
C VAL A 296 -19.64 14.85 -18.20
N VAL A 297 -18.88 13.82 -18.52
CA VAL A 297 -19.29 12.41 -18.40
C VAL A 297 -18.32 11.69 -17.48
N LEU A 298 -18.81 11.21 -16.35
CA LEU A 298 -18.11 10.28 -15.49
C LEU A 298 -18.83 8.93 -15.57
N SER A 299 -18.20 7.94 -16.21
CA SER A 299 -18.80 6.61 -16.43
C SER A 299 -19.22 5.94 -15.11
N ALA A 300 -18.44 6.15 -14.04
CA ALA A 300 -18.76 5.68 -12.69
C ALA A 300 -20.10 6.18 -12.12
N ILE A 301 -20.67 7.24 -12.68
CA ILE A 301 -21.99 7.77 -12.28
C ILE A 301 -23.11 7.11 -13.08
N ILE A 302 -22.87 6.74 -14.32
CA ILE A 302 -23.91 6.29 -15.24
C ILE A 302 -24.71 5.11 -14.65
N ASP A 303 -24.01 4.10 -14.19
CA ASP A 303 -24.63 2.86 -13.71
C ASP A 303 -25.27 3.00 -12.33
N TYR A 304 -24.87 4.02 -11.54
CA TYR A 304 -25.31 4.23 -10.17
C TYR A 304 -25.99 5.60 -9.97
N LYS A 305 -26.41 6.23 -11.03
CA LYS A 305 -26.99 7.57 -11.05
C LYS A 305 -28.13 7.72 -10.05
N GLU A 306 -29.11 6.84 -10.11
CA GLU A 306 -30.29 6.89 -9.24
C GLU A 306 -29.90 6.80 -7.75
N ARG A 307 -28.93 5.93 -7.43
CA ARG A 307 -28.43 5.74 -6.07
C ARG A 307 -27.73 7.00 -5.55
N LEU A 308 -26.91 7.65 -6.38
CA LEU A 308 -26.18 8.86 -6.04
C LEU A 308 -27.11 10.06 -5.89
N LEU A 309 -28.15 10.19 -6.74
CA LEU A 309 -29.12 11.28 -6.68
C LEU A 309 -30.11 11.13 -5.52
N ALA A 310 -30.40 9.89 -5.09
CA ALA A 310 -31.27 9.59 -3.96
C ALA A 310 -30.58 9.73 -2.60
N ALA A 311 -29.27 9.98 -2.57
CA ALA A 311 -28.54 10.14 -1.32
C ALA A 311 -29.07 11.31 -0.49
N LYS A 312 -29.33 11.08 0.79
CA LYS A 312 -29.74 12.12 1.72
C LYS A 312 -28.58 13.05 2.09
N ARG A 313 -27.38 12.47 2.20
CA ARG A 313 -26.12 13.19 2.40
C ARG A 313 -24.96 12.42 1.80
N PHE A 314 -23.86 13.12 1.58
CA PHE A 314 -22.57 12.52 1.30
C PHE A 314 -21.66 12.64 2.52
N VAL A 315 -20.87 11.62 2.79
CA VAL A 315 -19.80 11.66 3.79
C VAL A 315 -18.48 11.41 3.07
N ILE A 316 -17.56 12.36 3.11
CA ILE A 316 -16.27 12.22 2.46
C ILE A 316 -15.24 11.83 3.52
N VAL A 317 -14.61 10.68 3.35
CA VAL A 317 -13.58 10.16 4.26
C VAL A 317 -12.21 10.15 3.57
N ALA A 318 -11.23 10.75 4.20
CA ALA A 318 -9.88 10.88 3.63
C ALA A 318 -8.85 11.19 4.71
N CYS A 319 -7.57 11.17 4.32
CA CYS A 319 -6.45 11.55 5.16
C CYS A 319 -5.56 12.57 4.44
N GLY A 320 -4.82 13.39 5.21
CA GLY A 320 -3.82 14.32 4.70
C GLY A 320 -4.37 15.33 3.68
N THR A 321 -3.67 15.53 2.56
CA THR A 321 -4.09 16.46 1.50
C THR A 321 -5.38 16.05 0.81
N SER A 322 -5.70 14.75 0.76
CA SER A 322 -6.99 14.26 0.24
C SER A 322 -8.16 14.74 1.10
N TRP A 323 -7.99 14.89 2.41
CA TRP A 323 -8.99 15.50 3.28
C TRP A 323 -9.19 16.99 2.97
N HIS A 324 -8.11 17.71 2.65
CA HIS A 324 -8.24 19.12 2.20
C HIS A 324 -8.95 19.24 0.84
N ALA A 325 -8.69 18.30 -0.09
CA ALA A 325 -9.45 18.23 -1.35
C ALA A 325 -10.95 17.95 -1.08
N ALA A 326 -11.24 17.10 -0.10
CA ALA A 326 -12.61 16.80 0.33
C ALA A 326 -13.35 18.04 0.84
N LEU A 327 -12.70 18.96 1.56
CA LEU A 327 -13.30 20.23 2.00
C LEU A 327 -13.73 21.10 0.81
N ILE A 328 -12.91 21.16 -0.25
CA ILE A 328 -13.28 21.86 -1.49
C ILE A 328 -14.46 21.14 -2.15
N GLY A 329 -14.39 19.81 -2.26
CA GLY A 329 -15.47 18.98 -2.79
C GLY A 329 -16.80 19.17 -2.06
N LYS A 330 -16.77 19.31 -0.72
CA LYS A 330 -17.95 19.65 0.07
C LYS A 330 -18.62 20.92 -0.44
N HIS A 331 -17.87 22.01 -0.53
CA HIS A 331 -18.42 23.29 -0.99
C HIS A 331 -18.98 23.21 -2.40
N LEU A 332 -18.33 22.48 -3.32
CA LEU A 332 -18.81 22.30 -4.68
C LEU A 332 -20.11 21.49 -4.73
N ILE A 333 -20.18 20.37 -4.02
CA ILE A 333 -21.37 19.50 -4.00
C ILE A 333 -22.55 20.22 -3.32
N GLU A 334 -22.33 20.84 -2.17
CA GLU A 334 -23.37 21.59 -1.47
C GLU A 334 -23.90 22.76 -2.31
N SER A 335 -23.00 23.50 -2.96
CA SER A 335 -23.38 24.65 -3.80
C SER A 335 -24.13 24.25 -5.06
N PHE A 336 -23.68 23.22 -5.77
CA PHE A 336 -24.24 22.86 -7.06
C PHE A 336 -25.35 21.82 -6.96
N CYS A 337 -25.18 20.82 -6.09
CA CYS A 337 -26.13 19.71 -6.02
C CYS A 337 -27.19 19.86 -4.93
N ARG A 338 -26.99 20.78 -3.97
CA ARG A 338 -27.86 20.95 -2.81
C ARG A 338 -28.05 19.64 -2.02
N ILE A 339 -26.96 18.90 -1.85
CA ILE A 339 -26.88 17.69 -1.05
C ILE A 339 -25.96 18.02 0.14
N PRO A 340 -26.36 17.79 1.40
CA PRO A 340 -25.49 18.00 2.56
C PRO A 340 -24.25 17.10 2.47
N VAL A 341 -23.08 17.64 2.84
CA VAL A 341 -21.82 16.91 2.82
C VAL A 341 -21.10 17.06 4.17
N GLU A 342 -20.72 15.95 4.75
CA GLU A 342 -19.80 15.88 5.88
C GLU A 342 -18.41 15.47 5.40
N VAL A 343 -17.35 16.03 6.00
CA VAL A 343 -15.97 15.67 5.68
C VAL A 343 -15.28 15.27 6.95
N GLU A 344 -14.75 14.03 6.97
CA GLU A 344 -14.14 13.45 8.14
C GLU A 344 -12.74 12.90 7.86
N TYR A 345 -11.88 12.95 8.86
CA TYR A 345 -10.67 12.16 8.83
C TYR A 345 -11.02 10.68 8.91
N ALA A 346 -10.50 9.87 7.99
CA ALA A 346 -10.78 8.45 7.97
C ALA A 346 -10.33 7.74 9.27
N SER A 347 -9.26 8.22 9.90
CA SER A 347 -8.80 7.77 11.21
C SER A 347 -9.83 7.99 12.31
N GLU A 348 -10.47 9.16 12.34
CA GLU A 348 -11.50 9.47 13.33
C GLU A 348 -12.79 8.71 13.04
N PHE A 349 -13.20 8.66 11.77
CA PHE A 349 -14.41 7.97 11.33
C PHE A 349 -14.42 6.50 11.77
N ARG A 350 -13.30 5.78 11.65
CA ARG A 350 -13.23 4.35 12.01
C ARG A 350 -13.39 4.07 13.51
N TYR A 351 -13.05 5.03 14.38
CA TYR A 351 -13.04 4.82 15.84
C TYR A 351 -14.23 5.45 16.58
N ARG A 352 -14.90 6.43 16.00
CA ARG A 352 -15.95 7.18 16.69
C ARG A 352 -17.36 6.61 16.58
N ASP A 353 -17.55 5.44 15.99
CA ASP A 353 -18.89 4.85 15.77
C ASP A 353 -19.86 5.81 15.03
N PRO A 354 -19.58 6.14 13.75
CA PRO A 354 -20.33 7.16 13.02
C PRO A 354 -21.79 6.75 12.76
N VAL A 355 -22.72 7.70 12.76
CA VAL A 355 -24.11 7.47 12.34
C VAL A 355 -24.16 7.41 10.82
N ILE A 356 -24.21 6.20 10.27
CA ILE A 356 -24.21 5.90 8.82
C ILE A 356 -25.28 4.84 8.57
N ASP A 357 -26.04 4.99 7.48
CA ASP A 357 -27.04 4.03 7.04
C ASP A 357 -27.06 3.88 5.50
N SER A 358 -27.96 3.02 5.01
CA SER A 358 -28.10 2.73 3.58
C SER A 358 -28.58 3.92 2.73
N SER A 359 -29.03 5.04 3.31
CA SER A 359 -29.38 6.25 2.57
C SER A 359 -28.17 7.15 2.31
N ASP A 360 -27.02 6.89 2.98
CA ASP A 360 -25.81 7.66 2.83
C ASP A 360 -24.95 7.17 1.65
N VAL A 361 -24.19 8.08 1.06
CA VAL A 361 -23.10 7.77 0.14
C VAL A 361 -21.79 8.20 0.78
N VAL A 362 -20.85 7.28 0.92
CA VAL A 362 -19.51 7.58 1.43
C VAL A 362 -18.55 7.73 0.25
N ILE A 363 -17.87 8.87 0.15
CA ILE A 363 -16.85 9.12 -0.86
C ILE A 363 -15.48 8.94 -0.19
N ALA A 364 -14.74 7.93 -0.63
CA ALA A 364 -13.39 7.65 -0.12
C ALA A 364 -12.33 8.21 -1.08
N ILE A 365 -11.44 9.06 -0.57
CA ILE A 365 -10.41 9.70 -1.39
C ILE A 365 -9.03 9.28 -0.92
N SER A 366 -8.20 8.77 -1.84
CA SER A 366 -6.81 8.40 -1.56
C SER A 366 -5.94 8.53 -2.81
N GLN A 367 -4.73 9.07 -2.66
CA GLN A 367 -3.74 9.07 -3.73
C GLN A 367 -3.20 7.66 -3.98
N SER A 368 -2.69 7.00 -2.96
CA SER A 368 -2.10 5.65 -3.07
C SER A 368 -3.13 4.54 -3.27
N GLY A 369 -4.37 4.76 -2.79
CA GLY A 369 -5.40 3.72 -2.74
C GLY A 369 -5.12 2.61 -1.73
N GLU A 370 -4.12 2.80 -0.84
CA GLU A 370 -3.66 1.83 0.15
C GLU A 370 -3.67 2.41 1.58
N THR A 371 -4.33 3.54 1.80
CA THR A 371 -4.39 4.18 3.12
C THR A 371 -5.22 3.32 4.08
N ALA A 372 -4.59 2.74 5.08
CA ALA A 372 -5.20 1.77 6.00
C ALA A 372 -6.44 2.33 6.73
N ASP A 373 -6.37 3.57 7.21
CA ASP A 373 -7.53 4.21 7.88
C ASP A 373 -8.69 4.43 6.91
N THR A 374 -8.41 4.77 5.64
CA THR A 374 -9.46 4.94 4.62
C THR A 374 -10.09 3.60 4.26
N LEU A 375 -9.30 2.52 4.15
CA LEU A 375 -9.82 1.16 3.94
C LEU A 375 -10.72 0.72 5.10
N ALA A 376 -10.28 0.91 6.35
CA ALA A 376 -11.07 0.57 7.52
C ALA A 376 -12.37 1.40 7.62
N ALA A 377 -12.32 2.68 7.22
CA ALA A 377 -13.52 3.52 7.13
C ALA A 377 -14.51 3.03 6.07
N ILE A 378 -14.01 2.55 4.91
CA ILE A 378 -14.82 1.93 3.86
C ILE A 378 -15.52 0.68 4.39
N GLU A 379 -14.79 -0.24 5.02
CA GLU A 379 -15.35 -1.50 5.53
C GLU A 379 -16.41 -1.23 6.62
N LEU A 380 -16.15 -0.28 7.52
CA LEU A 380 -17.14 0.15 8.52
C LEU A 380 -18.41 0.71 7.85
N ALA A 381 -18.28 1.60 6.87
CA ALA A 381 -19.42 2.18 6.16
C ALA A 381 -20.22 1.12 5.38
N LYS A 382 -19.53 0.16 4.73
CA LYS A 382 -20.17 -0.98 4.04
C LYS A 382 -20.95 -1.88 5.00
N SER A 383 -20.38 -2.18 6.16
CA SER A 383 -21.07 -3.01 7.18
C SER A 383 -22.37 -2.39 7.66
N ARG A 384 -22.56 -1.07 7.50
CA ARG A 384 -23.77 -0.32 7.80
C ARG A 384 -24.67 -0.06 6.60
N GLY A 385 -24.33 -0.64 5.44
CA GLY A 385 -25.13 -0.57 4.22
C GLY A 385 -24.93 0.67 3.37
N ALA A 386 -23.97 1.55 3.69
CA ALA A 386 -23.68 2.73 2.88
C ALA A 386 -23.12 2.32 1.50
N PHE A 387 -23.42 3.15 0.50
CA PHE A 387 -22.84 3.03 -0.83
C PHE A 387 -21.50 3.76 -0.90
N ILE A 388 -20.47 3.12 -1.44
CA ILE A 388 -19.11 3.68 -1.45
C ILE A 388 -18.70 4.11 -2.86
N TYR A 389 -18.28 5.36 -2.99
CA TYR A 389 -17.68 5.92 -4.21
C TYR A 389 -16.20 6.20 -3.97
N GLY A 390 -15.30 5.67 -4.79
CA GLY A 390 -13.85 5.82 -4.66
C GLY A 390 -13.28 6.92 -5.57
N ILE A 391 -12.37 7.74 -5.07
CA ILE A 391 -11.53 8.64 -5.88
C ILE A 391 -10.07 8.30 -5.59
N CYS A 392 -9.39 7.67 -6.55
CA CYS A 392 -8.03 7.16 -6.38
C CYS A 392 -7.13 7.49 -7.57
N ASN A 393 -5.81 7.49 -7.33
CA ASN A 393 -4.83 7.60 -8.41
C ASN A 393 -4.29 6.23 -8.84
N ALA A 394 -3.89 5.39 -7.89
CA ALA A 394 -3.27 4.11 -8.16
C ALA A 394 -4.30 3.07 -8.65
N ILE A 395 -4.14 2.66 -9.91
CA ILE A 395 -4.99 1.64 -10.54
C ILE A 395 -4.68 0.28 -9.91
N GLY A 396 -5.74 -0.50 -9.59
CA GLY A 396 -5.59 -1.83 -9.02
C GLY A 396 -5.25 -1.87 -7.53
N SER A 397 -5.18 -0.72 -6.85
CA SER A 397 -4.99 -0.64 -5.39
C SER A 397 -6.21 -1.13 -4.61
N SER A 398 -6.07 -1.27 -3.28
CA SER A 398 -7.08 -1.88 -2.41
C SER A 398 -8.37 -1.06 -2.31
N ILE A 399 -8.27 0.28 -2.21
CA ILE A 399 -9.46 1.13 -2.09
C ILE A 399 -10.41 1.03 -3.30
N PRO A 400 -9.95 1.14 -4.58
CA PRO A 400 -10.84 0.93 -5.72
C PRO A 400 -11.54 -0.44 -5.72
N ARG A 401 -10.85 -1.49 -5.29
CA ARG A 401 -11.46 -2.83 -5.19
C ARG A 401 -12.49 -2.93 -4.08
N ALA A 402 -12.32 -2.18 -2.99
CA ALA A 402 -13.25 -2.16 -1.87
C ALA A 402 -14.48 -1.26 -2.10
N THR A 403 -14.51 -0.42 -3.15
CA THR A 403 -15.62 0.50 -3.44
C THR A 403 -16.65 -0.11 -4.39
N ASN A 404 -17.89 0.39 -4.37
CA ASN A 404 -18.94 -0.03 -5.30
C ASN A 404 -18.68 0.51 -6.73
N THR A 405 -18.14 1.71 -6.83
CA THR A 405 -17.74 2.38 -8.07
C THR A 405 -16.78 3.52 -7.73
N GLY A 406 -16.20 4.17 -8.75
CA GLY A 406 -15.31 5.29 -8.51
C GLY A 406 -14.67 5.89 -9.75
N SER A 407 -13.83 6.87 -9.54
CA SER A 407 -13.06 7.55 -10.59
C SER A 407 -11.58 7.58 -10.27
N TYR A 408 -10.74 7.25 -11.25
CA TYR A 408 -9.31 7.49 -11.15
C TYR A 408 -8.97 8.92 -11.54
N ILE A 409 -7.97 9.52 -10.87
CA ILE A 409 -7.54 10.89 -11.15
C ILE A 409 -6.52 11.00 -12.30
N HIS A 410 -5.89 9.90 -12.69
CA HIS A 410 -4.96 9.79 -13.83
C HIS A 410 -3.80 10.79 -13.85
N VAL A 411 -3.26 11.17 -12.68
CA VAL A 411 -2.14 12.13 -12.60
C VAL A 411 -0.76 11.47 -12.67
N GLY A 412 -0.72 10.17 -12.97
CA GLY A 412 0.53 9.40 -12.94
C GLY A 412 1.07 9.17 -11.52
N PRO A 413 2.25 8.54 -11.39
CA PRO A 413 2.88 8.33 -10.09
C PRO A 413 3.23 9.66 -9.42
N GLU A 414 2.93 9.78 -8.12
CA GLU A 414 3.36 10.90 -7.27
C GLU A 414 4.32 10.35 -6.21
N ILE A 415 5.55 10.84 -6.23
CA ILE A 415 6.69 10.35 -5.43
C ILE A 415 7.00 11.30 -4.28
N GLY A 416 6.70 12.59 -4.44
CA GLY A 416 6.84 13.59 -3.38
C GLY A 416 5.98 13.24 -2.18
N VAL A 417 6.57 13.26 -0.97
CA VAL A 417 5.86 12.92 0.28
C VAL A 417 4.66 13.83 0.52
N ALA A 418 4.83 15.13 0.28
CA ALA A 418 3.72 16.08 0.30
C ALA A 418 3.04 16.08 -1.08
N SER A 419 1.79 15.67 -1.12
CA SER A 419 1.02 15.58 -2.35
C SER A 419 0.76 16.96 -2.95
N THR A 420 0.93 17.08 -4.26
CA THR A 420 0.72 18.30 -5.05
C THR A 420 -0.23 18.03 -6.21
N LYS A 421 0.22 17.31 -7.24
CA LYS A 421 -0.57 17.02 -8.44
C LYS A 421 -1.76 16.10 -8.17
N ALA A 422 -1.63 15.17 -7.22
CA ALA A 422 -2.75 14.31 -6.87
C ALA A 422 -3.86 15.09 -6.14
N PHE A 423 -3.50 16.04 -5.26
CA PHE A 423 -4.47 16.96 -4.67
C PHE A 423 -5.25 17.74 -5.75
N THR A 424 -4.54 18.32 -6.72
CA THR A 424 -5.15 19.07 -7.83
C THR A 424 -6.04 18.16 -8.68
N GLY A 425 -5.60 16.92 -8.97
CA GLY A 425 -6.41 15.92 -9.68
C GLY A 425 -7.67 15.50 -8.91
N GLN A 426 -7.57 15.35 -7.60
CA GLN A 426 -8.73 15.06 -6.74
C GLN A 426 -9.76 16.20 -6.77
N VAL A 427 -9.31 17.45 -6.67
CA VAL A 427 -10.20 18.63 -6.78
C VAL A 427 -10.86 18.67 -8.17
N THR A 428 -10.10 18.38 -9.24
CA THR A 428 -10.63 18.32 -10.61
C THR A 428 -11.74 17.26 -10.75
N VAL A 429 -11.51 16.06 -10.22
CA VAL A 429 -12.52 14.97 -10.27
C VAL A 429 -13.74 15.31 -9.40
N LEU A 430 -13.54 15.89 -8.21
CA LEU A 430 -14.66 16.35 -7.34
C LEU A 430 -15.48 17.44 -8.02
N THR A 431 -14.84 18.36 -8.76
CA THR A 431 -15.52 19.38 -9.57
C THR A 431 -16.37 18.73 -10.64
N MET A 432 -15.82 17.80 -11.41
CA MET A 432 -16.56 17.06 -12.45
C MET A 432 -17.73 16.25 -11.86
N LEU A 433 -17.51 15.60 -10.69
CA LEU A 433 -18.56 14.88 -9.96
C LEU A 433 -19.71 15.82 -9.58
N ALA A 434 -19.40 16.95 -8.97
CA ALA A 434 -20.40 17.95 -8.56
C ALA A 434 -21.18 18.49 -9.78
N LEU A 435 -20.49 18.84 -10.87
CA LEU A 435 -21.14 19.33 -12.10
C LEU A 435 -22.05 18.26 -12.75
N THR A 436 -21.59 17.00 -12.80
CA THR A 436 -22.38 15.90 -13.36
C THR A 436 -23.65 15.66 -12.52
N LEU A 437 -23.52 15.57 -11.20
CA LEU A 437 -24.68 15.37 -10.31
C LEU A 437 -25.65 16.54 -10.34
N ALA A 438 -25.14 17.78 -10.37
CA ALA A 438 -25.96 18.99 -10.43
C ALA A 438 -26.78 19.04 -11.71
N ARG A 439 -26.19 18.69 -12.85
CA ARG A 439 -26.88 18.60 -14.13
C ARG A 439 -28.00 17.56 -14.09
N GLU A 440 -27.66 16.36 -13.61
CA GLU A 440 -28.63 15.26 -13.52
C GLU A 440 -29.78 15.59 -12.55
N LYS A 441 -29.48 16.33 -11.49
CA LYS A 441 -30.48 16.82 -10.53
C LYS A 441 -31.24 18.06 -11.04
N ARG A 442 -30.83 18.63 -12.17
CA ARG A 442 -31.37 19.87 -12.77
C ARG A 442 -31.29 21.08 -11.84
N THR A 443 -30.26 21.14 -11.01
CA THR A 443 -30.01 22.25 -10.08
C THR A 443 -29.16 23.37 -10.65
N THR A 444 -28.52 23.14 -11.81
CA THR A 444 -27.68 24.13 -12.51
C THR A 444 -27.96 24.15 -14.02
N VAL A 445 -27.62 25.26 -14.67
CA VAL A 445 -27.61 25.40 -16.14
C VAL A 445 -26.18 25.07 -16.61
N SER A 446 -26.03 23.98 -17.33
CA SER A 446 -24.74 23.32 -17.61
C SER A 446 -23.66 24.21 -18.20
N TYR A 447 -23.96 25.08 -19.18
CA TYR A 447 -22.95 25.86 -19.90
C TYR A 447 -22.38 27.04 -19.11
N THR A 448 -23.10 27.55 -18.11
CA THR A 448 -22.67 28.70 -17.30
C THR A 448 -21.56 28.32 -16.33
N HIS A 449 -21.50 27.07 -15.91
CA HIS A 449 -20.55 26.60 -14.89
C HIS A 449 -19.33 25.89 -15.49
N LEU A 450 -19.39 25.46 -16.76
CA LEU A 450 -18.25 24.84 -17.46
C LEU A 450 -17.30 25.88 -18.07
N ARG A 451 -17.71 27.15 -18.19
CA ARG A 451 -16.90 28.24 -18.74
C ARG A 451 -16.25 29.12 -17.66
N ALA A 452 -16.61 28.96 -16.40
CA ALA A 452 -15.97 29.62 -15.28
C ALA A 452 -14.83 28.80 -14.70
#